data_2b26ce3729cc72ed4cbc183b5c317863
#
_entry.id   2b26ce3729cc72ed4cbc183b5c317863
#
_cell.length_a   1.000
_cell.length_b   1.000
_cell.length_c   1.000
_cell.angle_alpha   90.00
_cell.angle_beta   90.00
_cell.angle_gamma   90.00
#
_symmetry.space_group_name_H-M   'P 1'
#
loop_
_entity.id
_entity.type
_entity.pdbx_description
1 polymer ?
#
loop_
_entity_poly.entity_id
_entity_poly.type
_entity_poly.pdbx_seq_one_letter_code
_entity_poly.pdbx_strand_id
1 'polypeptide(L)'
;MITKDRNEKKDRKYEVDNLTGINHEGTLANQPVQRLTATSIIGDGVENNEGEKLGEIDNLMVNVHTGHVEYAVVEFGSFLGIGGKLFAIPFKELRVNPAKKVFVLNRDKDYLKKSPGFDKSHWPDTNDHYYDYVDNYYGAEYPPMP
;
A
#
# COMPACT_ATOMS: atom_id res chain seq x y z
N MET A 1 25.86 32.91 13.09
CA MET A 1 26.79 32.01 13.81
C MET A 1 26.12 31.32 14.97
N ILE A 2 25.53 32.08 15.90
CA ILE A 2 24.81 31.51 17.04
C ILE A 2 23.61 30.67 16.62
N THR A 3 22.89 31.12 15.59
CA THR A 3 21.75 30.38 14.98
C THR A 3 22.17 29.05 14.37
N LYS A 4 23.37 28.97 13.79
CA LYS A 4 23.89 27.76 13.17
C LYS A 4 24.14 26.66 14.21
N ASP A 5 24.76 27.02 15.34
CA ASP A 5 25.05 26.07 16.42
C ASP A 5 23.76 25.53 17.05
N ARG A 6 22.75 26.40 17.20
CA ARG A 6 21.44 26.00 17.72
C ARG A 6 20.73 25.03 16.79
N ASN A 7 20.79 25.26 15.50
CA ASN A 7 20.21 24.39 14.51
C ASN A 7 20.91 23.04 14.43
N GLU A 8 22.24 23.04 14.53
CA GLU A 8 23.01 21.79 14.52
C GLU A 8 22.67 20.90 15.73
N LYS A 9 22.47 21.49 16.91
CA LYS A 9 22.08 20.75 18.12
C LYS A 9 20.67 20.16 17.96
N LYS A 10 19.76 20.93 17.41
CA LYS A 10 18.38 20.48 17.15
C LYS A 10 18.35 19.33 16.15
N ASP A 11 19.11 19.45 15.06
CA ASP A 11 19.19 18.44 14.03
C ASP A 11 19.77 17.13 14.57
N ARG A 12 20.83 17.22 15.39
CA ARG A 12 21.41 16.04 16.02
C ARG A 12 20.45 15.33 16.96
N LYS A 13 19.65 16.07 17.70
CA LYS A 13 18.64 15.48 18.57
C LYS A 13 17.61 14.70 17.77
N TYR A 14 17.11 15.27 16.68
CA TYR A 14 16.15 14.59 15.81
C TYR A 14 16.75 13.34 15.18
N GLU A 15 18.00 13.39 14.77
CA GLU A 15 18.69 12.23 14.21
C GLU A 15 18.78 11.09 15.23
N VAL A 16 19.17 11.39 16.46
CA VAL A 16 19.27 10.39 17.51
C VAL A 16 17.90 9.81 17.85
N ASP A 17 16.90 10.67 18.00
CA ASP A 17 15.54 10.23 18.30
C ASP A 17 14.98 9.35 17.19
N ASN A 18 15.26 9.67 15.94
CA ASN A 18 14.86 8.87 14.80
C ASN A 18 15.56 7.52 14.76
N LEU A 19 16.85 7.47 15.07
CA LEU A 19 17.61 6.23 15.12
C LEU A 19 17.13 5.29 16.23
N THR A 20 16.70 5.86 17.35
CA THR A 20 16.21 5.08 18.49
C THR A 20 14.71 4.77 18.40
N GLY A 21 14.01 5.36 17.44
CA GLY A 21 12.58 5.19 17.28
C GLY A 21 11.72 6.06 18.19
N ILE A 22 12.33 6.93 19.02
CA ILE A 22 11.60 7.80 19.93
C ILE A 22 10.71 8.79 19.16
N ASN A 23 11.19 9.25 17.99
CA ASN A 23 10.48 10.27 17.21
C ASN A 23 9.54 9.65 16.14
N HIS A 24 9.13 8.40 16.30
CA HIS A 24 8.33 7.73 15.26
C HIS A 24 6.91 8.32 15.10
N GLU A 25 6.41 9.05 16.08
CA GLU A 25 5.10 9.71 16.02
C GLU A 25 5.18 11.23 15.92
N GLY A 26 6.38 11.79 15.86
CA GLY A 26 6.58 13.23 15.76
C GLY A 26 6.31 13.78 14.37
N THR A 27 6.35 15.12 14.27
CA THR A 27 6.12 15.82 12.99
C THR A 27 7.13 15.48 11.90
N LEU A 28 8.32 15.03 12.29
CA LEU A 28 9.38 14.65 11.37
C LEU A 28 9.44 13.13 11.16
N ALA A 29 8.61 12.38 11.87
CA ALA A 29 8.60 10.94 11.75
C ALA A 29 7.98 10.54 10.41
N ASN A 30 8.70 9.71 9.65
CA ASN A 30 8.22 9.11 8.42
C ASN A 30 7.64 10.13 7.42
N GLN A 31 8.28 11.27 7.30
CA GLN A 31 7.84 12.31 6.36
C GLN A 31 8.99 12.76 5.46
N PRO A 32 8.85 12.66 4.11
CA PRO A 32 7.71 12.03 3.44
C PRO A 32 7.68 10.53 3.76
N VAL A 33 6.50 9.94 3.69
CA VAL A 33 6.33 8.52 3.98
C VAL A 33 7.06 7.71 2.93
N GLN A 34 8.10 7.01 3.32
CA GLN A 34 8.93 6.19 2.43
C GLN A 34 8.97 4.72 2.84
N ARG A 35 8.87 4.47 4.14
CA ARG A 35 8.99 3.12 4.69
C ARG A 35 7.94 2.90 5.76
N LEU A 36 7.27 1.77 5.67
CA LEU A 36 6.29 1.33 6.65
C LEU A 36 6.54 -0.14 6.96
N THR A 37 6.26 -0.56 8.18
CA THR A 37 6.29 -1.97 8.50
C THR A 37 5.14 -2.70 7.80
N ALA A 38 5.33 -3.96 7.44
CA ALA A 38 4.28 -4.76 6.84
C ALA A 38 3.04 -4.82 7.72
N THR A 39 3.24 -4.97 9.03
CA THR A 39 2.13 -5.04 9.98
C THR A 39 1.37 -3.74 10.12
N SER A 40 2.00 -2.59 9.85
CA SER A 40 1.29 -1.32 9.86
C SER A 40 0.46 -1.09 8.59
N ILE A 41 0.86 -1.73 7.49
CA ILE A 41 0.13 -1.66 6.22
C ILE A 41 -1.09 -2.58 6.25
N ILE A 42 -0.92 -3.79 6.80
CA ILE A 42 -2.00 -4.76 6.90
C ILE A 42 -3.07 -4.21 7.84
N GLY A 43 -4.30 -4.15 7.35
CA GLY A 43 -5.44 -3.57 8.07
C GLY A 43 -5.74 -2.12 7.68
N ASP A 44 -4.83 -1.46 6.96
CA ASP A 44 -5.07 -0.09 6.51
C ASP A 44 -6.21 -0.05 5.49
N GLY A 45 -6.97 1.04 5.54
CA GLY A 45 -8.05 1.27 4.60
C GLY A 45 -7.54 1.58 3.20
N VAL A 46 -8.36 1.22 2.21
CA VAL A 46 -8.16 1.58 0.81
C VAL A 46 -9.32 2.45 0.38
N GLU A 47 -9.03 3.63 -0.15
CA GLU A 47 -10.03 4.59 -0.62
C GLU A 47 -9.79 4.90 -2.10
N ASN A 48 -10.82 5.43 -2.75
CA ASN A 48 -10.65 6.00 -4.09
C ASN A 48 -10.27 7.48 -3.99
N ASN A 49 -10.14 8.15 -5.14
CA ASN A 49 -9.77 9.57 -5.18
C ASN A 49 -10.83 10.48 -4.55
N GLU A 50 -12.06 10.04 -4.49
CA GLU A 50 -13.19 10.79 -3.90
C GLU A 50 -13.27 10.60 -2.38
N GLY A 51 -12.37 9.81 -1.79
CA GLY A 51 -12.38 9.54 -0.36
C GLY A 51 -13.37 8.47 0.07
N GLU A 52 -13.98 7.76 -0.88
CA GLU A 52 -14.86 6.65 -0.56
C GLU A 52 -14.05 5.43 -0.15
N LYS A 53 -14.45 4.77 0.94
CA LYS A 53 -13.80 3.55 1.39
C LYS A 53 -14.13 2.39 0.46
N LEU A 54 -13.10 1.77 -0.10
CA LEU A 54 -13.24 0.61 -0.97
C LEU A 54 -13.08 -0.70 -0.22
N GLY A 55 -12.16 -0.74 0.74
CA GLY A 55 -11.88 -1.95 1.48
C GLY A 55 -10.69 -1.78 2.40
N GLU A 56 -10.06 -2.90 2.73
CA GLU A 56 -8.91 -2.93 3.63
C GLU A 56 -7.84 -3.88 3.10
N ILE A 57 -6.59 -3.57 3.38
CA ILE A 57 -5.47 -4.45 3.01
C ILE A 57 -5.46 -5.63 3.97
N ASP A 58 -5.64 -6.82 3.42
CA ASP A 58 -5.64 -8.07 4.17
C ASP A 58 -4.22 -8.63 4.31
N ASN A 59 -3.40 -8.49 3.28
CA ASN A 59 -2.05 -9.04 3.29
C ASN A 59 -1.21 -8.42 2.17
N LEU A 60 0.05 -8.79 2.15
CA LEU A 60 1.00 -8.39 1.11
C LEU A 60 1.62 -9.63 0.49
N MET A 61 1.80 -9.61 -0.82
CA MET A 61 2.52 -10.67 -1.52
C MET A 61 3.91 -10.17 -1.85
N VAL A 62 4.90 -10.78 -1.22
CA VAL A 62 6.30 -10.39 -1.35
C VAL A 62 7.01 -11.40 -2.24
N ASN A 63 7.72 -10.90 -3.24
CA ASN A 63 8.64 -11.74 -4.00
C ASN A 63 9.88 -11.97 -3.14
N VAL A 64 10.00 -13.18 -2.60
CA VAL A 64 11.09 -13.50 -1.66
C VAL A 64 12.44 -13.56 -2.33
N HIS A 65 12.47 -13.66 -3.65
CA HIS A 65 13.71 -13.68 -4.43
C HIS A 65 14.28 -12.26 -4.60
N THR A 66 13.43 -11.29 -4.88
CA THR A 66 13.83 -9.89 -5.10
C THR A 66 13.68 -9.02 -3.86
N GLY A 67 12.84 -9.43 -2.91
CA GLY A 67 12.49 -8.62 -1.74
C GLY A 67 11.43 -7.56 -2.03
N HIS A 68 10.82 -7.56 -3.21
CA HIS A 68 9.81 -6.56 -3.57
C HIS A 68 8.42 -6.99 -3.12
N VAL A 69 7.64 -6.03 -2.63
CA VAL A 69 6.20 -6.20 -2.45
C VAL A 69 5.56 -6.02 -3.82
N GLU A 70 5.03 -7.10 -4.37
CA GLU A 70 4.45 -7.07 -5.72
C GLU A 70 2.97 -6.75 -5.70
N TYR A 71 2.24 -7.25 -4.72
CA TYR A 71 0.78 -7.08 -4.64
C TYR A 71 0.35 -6.78 -3.22
N ALA A 72 -0.67 -5.94 -3.10
CA ALA A 72 -1.48 -5.86 -1.89
C ALA A 72 -2.71 -6.73 -2.10
N VAL A 73 -3.01 -7.59 -1.14
CA VAL A 73 -4.24 -8.38 -1.15
C VAL A 73 -5.29 -7.59 -0.39
N VAL A 74 -6.36 -7.24 -1.08
CA VAL A 74 -7.39 -6.34 -0.56
C VAL A 74 -8.71 -7.10 -0.45
N GLU A 75 -9.37 -6.93 0.68
CA GLU A 75 -10.76 -7.35 0.86
C GLU A 75 -11.63 -6.13 0.63
N PHE A 76 -12.45 -6.16 -0.43
CA PHE A 76 -13.37 -5.07 -0.71
C PHE A 76 -14.60 -5.17 0.18
N GLY A 77 -15.20 -4.02 0.46
CA GLY A 77 -16.40 -3.95 1.28
C GLY A 77 -17.62 -4.59 0.62
N SER A 78 -18.63 -4.87 1.44
CA SER A 78 -19.87 -5.54 0.99
C SER A 78 -20.63 -4.74 -0.07
N PHE A 79 -20.41 -3.43 -0.14
CA PHE A 79 -21.08 -2.57 -1.14
C PHE A 79 -20.70 -2.92 -2.58
N LEU A 80 -19.60 -3.64 -2.79
CA LEU A 80 -19.23 -4.12 -4.12
C LEU A 80 -19.94 -5.44 -4.48
N GLY A 81 -20.63 -6.06 -3.54
CA GLY A 81 -21.37 -7.29 -3.77
C GLY A 81 -20.48 -8.52 -4.00
N ILE A 82 -19.23 -8.47 -3.58
CA ILE A 82 -18.25 -9.54 -3.81
C ILE A 82 -17.68 -10.05 -2.48
N GLY A 83 -18.57 -10.40 -1.56
CA GLY A 83 -18.18 -10.95 -0.27
C GLY A 83 -17.44 -12.29 -0.38
N GLY A 84 -16.52 -12.53 0.54
CA GLY A 84 -15.79 -13.79 0.61
C GLY A 84 -14.61 -13.91 -0.34
N LYS A 85 -14.32 -12.88 -1.12
CA LYS A 85 -13.21 -12.87 -2.06
C LYS A 85 -12.15 -11.85 -1.70
N LEU A 86 -10.92 -12.19 -2.03
CA LEU A 86 -9.76 -11.31 -1.93
C LEU A 86 -9.25 -11.00 -3.34
N PHE A 87 -8.60 -9.85 -3.46
CA PHE A 87 -8.11 -9.36 -4.74
C PHE A 87 -6.66 -8.95 -4.60
N ALA A 88 -5.79 -9.52 -5.44
CA ALA A 88 -4.42 -9.05 -5.53
C ALA A 88 -4.40 -7.82 -6.44
N ILE A 89 -3.86 -6.73 -5.92
CA ILE A 89 -3.73 -5.47 -6.66
C ILE A 89 -2.24 -5.16 -6.74
N PRO A 90 -1.69 -4.90 -7.94
CA PRO A 90 -0.28 -4.50 -8.04
C PRO A 90 0.01 -3.35 -7.08
N PHE A 91 1.04 -3.51 -6.26
CA PHE A 91 1.34 -2.53 -5.22
C PHE A 91 1.59 -1.14 -5.80
N LYS A 92 2.12 -1.07 -7.01
CA LYS A 92 2.35 0.18 -7.74
C LYS A 92 1.08 0.99 -8.02
N GLU A 93 -0.10 0.34 -7.97
CA GLU A 93 -1.38 1.02 -8.16
C GLU A 93 -1.80 1.82 -6.93
N LEU A 94 -1.19 1.58 -5.80
CA LEU A 94 -1.56 2.20 -4.54
C LEU A 94 -0.66 3.38 -4.22
N ARG A 95 -1.25 4.44 -3.69
CA ARG A 95 -0.53 5.60 -3.18
C ARG A 95 -0.89 5.79 -1.71
N VAL A 96 0.09 6.20 -0.92
CA VAL A 96 -0.13 6.49 0.50
C VAL A 96 -0.72 7.87 0.67
N ASN A 97 -1.77 7.99 1.48
CA ASN A 97 -2.24 9.27 1.99
C ASN A 97 -1.78 9.37 3.46
N PRO A 98 -0.68 10.05 3.75
CA PRO A 98 -0.12 10.06 5.11
C PRO A 98 -1.01 10.81 6.11
N ALA A 99 -1.81 11.77 5.67
CA ALA A 99 -2.69 12.53 6.55
C ALA A 99 -3.81 11.66 7.12
N LYS A 100 -4.36 10.77 6.30
CA LYS A 100 -5.45 9.87 6.70
C LYS A 100 -4.98 8.48 7.11
N LYS A 101 -3.71 8.14 6.84
CA LYS A 101 -3.15 6.81 7.06
C LYS A 101 -3.93 5.73 6.29
N VAL A 102 -4.24 6.03 5.04
CA VAL A 102 -4.91 5.10 4.12
C VAL A 102 -4.15 5.03 2.81
N PHE A 103 -4.45 4.01 2.04
CA PHE A 103 -3.96 3.88 0.67
C PHE A 103 -5.04 4.32 -0.31
N VAL A 104 -4.63 4.94 -1.39
CA VAL A 104 -5.53 5.42 -2.43
C VAL A 104 -5.34 4.59 -3.69
N LEU A 105 -6.44 4.03 -4.17
CA LEU A 105 -6.52 3.27 -5.41
C LEU A 105 -7.41 4.03 -6.38
N ASN A 106 -6.82 4.57 -7.45
CA ASN A 106 -7.55 5.39 -8.41
C ASN A 106 -8.23 4.50 -9.47
N ARG A 107 -9.25 3.77 -9.02
CA ARG A 107 -10.07 2.91 -9.89
C ARG A 107 -11.52 3.02 -9.45
N ASP A 108 -12.44 2.93 -10.39
CA ASP A 108 -13.86 2.95 -10.05
C ASP A 108 -14.34 1.55 -9.59
N LYS A 109 -15.53 1.55 -9.01
CA LYS A 109 -16.10 0.32 -8.43
C LYS A 109 -16.36 -0.76 -9.48
N ASP A 110 -16.79 -0.36 -10.68
CA ASP A 110 -17.05 -1.31 -11.76
C ASP A 110 -15.77 -2.00 -12.22
N TYR A 111 -14.68 -1.25 -12.33
CA TYR A 111 -13.38 -1.81 -12.66
C TYR A 111 -12.95 -2.86 -11.63
N LEU A 112 -13.13 -2.53 -10.35
CA LEU A 112 -12.74 -3.43 -9.26
C LEU A 112 -13.62 -4.68 -9.20
N LYS A 113 -14.92 -4.55 -9.46
CA LYS A 113 -15.84 -5.70 -9.51
C LYS A 113 -15.46 -6.73 -10.57
N LYS A 114 -14.92 -6.26 -11.68
CA LYS A 114 -14.50 -7.12 -12.80
C LYS A 114 -13.08 -7.62 -12.69
N SER A 115 -12.32 -7.14 -11.69
CA SER A 115 -10.93 -7.55 -11.50
C SER A 115 -10.84 -9.01 -11.05
N PRO A 116 -9.74 -9.70 -11.36
CA PRO A 116 -9.56 -11.08 -10.92
C PRO A 116 -9.38 -11.18 -9.43
N GLY A 117 -10.21 -11.98 -8.79
CA GLY A 117 -10.16 -12.25 -7.37
C GLY A 117 -9.99 -13.73 -7.10
N PHE A 118 -9.83 -14.08 -5.83
CA PHE A 118 -9.75 -15.49 -5.41
C PHE A 118 -10.49 -15.68 -4.09
N ASP A 119 -10.90 -16.91 -3.81
CA ASP A 119 -11.57 -17.22 -2.57
C ASP A 119 -10.58 -17.21 -1.39
N LYS A 120 -11.05 -16.77 -0.23
CA LYS A 120 -10.23 -16.74 0.99
C LYS A 120 -9.65 -18.10 1.36
N SER A 121 -10.33 -19.17 0.97
CA SER A 121 -9.90 -20.55 1.23
C SER A 121 -8.98 -21.12 0.17
N HIS A 122 -8.75 -20.41 -0.93
CA HIS A 122 -7.98 -20.89 -2.08
C HIS A 122 -7.00 -19.83 -2.56
N TRP A 123 -5.97 -19.60 -1.75
CA TRP A 123 -4.93 -18.62 -2.08
C TRP A 123 -4.13 -19.08 -3.30
N PRO A 124 -3.76 -18.15 -4.19
CA PRO A 124 -3.02 -18.51 -5.41
C PRO A 124 -1.58 -18.93 -5.15
N ASP A 125 -1.01 -18.62 -3.99
CA ASP A 125 0.38 -18.93 -3.60
C ASP A 125 1.37 -18.47 -4.68
N THR A 126 2.00 -19.42 -5.38
CA THR A 126 2.94 -19.12 -6.47
C THR A 126 2.35 -19.39 -7.85
N ASN A 127 1.03 -19.32 -7.98
CA ASN A 127 0.35 -19.56 -9.25
C ASN A 127 0.57 -18.38 -10.22
N ASP A 128 1.55 -18.52 -11.11
CA ASP A 128 1.91 -17.47 -12.06
C ASP A 128 0.75 -17.11 -13.00
N HIS A 129 -0.12 -18.07 -13.36
CA HIS A 129 -1.26 -17.77 -14.21
C HIS A 129 -2.20 -16.73 -13.59
N TYR A 130 -2.43 -16.84 -12.27
CA TYR A 130 -3.26 -15.85 -11.58
C TYR A 130 -2.61 -14.48 -11.61
N TYR A 131 -1.32 -14.40 -11.26
CA TYR A 131 -0.61 -13.12 -11.21
C TYR A 131 -0.43 -12.51 -12.59
N ASP A 132 -0.20 -13.31 -13.61
CA ASP A 132 -0.15 -12.82 -15.00
C ASP A 132 -1.49 -12.23 -15.40
N TYR A 133 -2.59 -12.88 -15.00
CA TYR A 133 -3.93 -12.37 -15.28
C TYR A 133 -4.17 -11.03 -14.58
N VAL A 134 -3.76 -10.90 -13.30
CA VAL A 134 -3.83 -9.65 -12.56
C VAL A 134 -3.00 -8.57 -13.25
N ASP A 135 -1.77 -8.87 -13.59
CA ASP A 135 -0.87 -7.91 -14.23
C ASP A 135 -1.44 -7.42 -15.56
N ASN A 136 -1.98 -8.34 -16.37
CA ASN A 136 -2.61 -7.97 -17.63
C ASN A 136 -3.83 -7.10 -17.43
N TYR A 137 -4.64 -7.40 -16.42
CA TYR A 137 -5.85 -6.63 -16.13
C TYR A 137 -5.50 -5.17 -15.79
N TYR A 138 -4.59 -4.98 -14.86
CA TYR A 138 -4.18 -3.63 -14.45
C TYR A 138 -3.25 -2.97 -15.44
N GLY A 139 -2.42 -3.73 -16.11
CA GLY A 139 -1.45 -3.22 -17.08
C GLY A 139 -2.06 -2.80 -18.41
N ALA A 140 -3.28 -3.28 -18.72
CA ALA A 140 -3.94 -2.96 -19.99
C ALA A 140 -4.21 -1.46 -20.19
N GLU A 141 -4.21 -0.70 -19.11
CA GLU A 141 -4.42 0.75 -19.16
C GLU A 141 -3.14 1.56 -19.28
N TYR A 142 -2.01 0.91 -19.20
CA TYR A 142 -0.73 1.58 -19.39
C TYR A 142 -0.26 1.36 -20.83
N PRO A 143 0.39 2.37 -21.42
CA PRO A 143 0.96 2.16 -22.73
C PRO A 143 2.00 1.03 -22.67
N PRO A 144 2.05 0.16 -23.71
CA PRO A 144 3.01 -0.94 -23.69
C PRO A 144 4.43 -0.40 -23.59
N MET A 145 5.22 -1.07 -22.76
CA MET A 145 6.63 -0.71 -22.61
C MET A 145 7.38 -1.04 -23.91
N PRO A 146 8.24 -0.13 -24.36
CA PRO A 146 9.02 -0.38 -25.58
C PRO A 146 9.95 -1.56 -25.46
#